data_0b2f307af0b573a456fef2d1296b17e9
#
_entry.id   0b2f307af0b573a456fef2d1296b17e9
#
_cell.length_a   1.000
_cell.length_b   1.000
_cell.length_c   1.000
_cell.angle_alpha   90.00
_cell.angle_beta   90.00
_cell.angle_gamma   90.00
#
_symmetry.space_group_name_H-M   'P 1'
#
loop_
_entity.id
_entity.type
_entity.pdbx_description
1 polymer ?
#
loop_
_entity_poly.entity_id
_entity_poly.type
_entity_poly.pdbx_seq_one_letter_code
_entity_poly.pdbx_strand_id
1 'polypeptide(L)'
;MTPRLDMIGLVTGDMAASLAFYRRLGLEIPPGSEEQPHVEVTLPGGLRIAWDTEEVVRSMDPEWTRPTGGQRREPAFLCDSPAEVDALYDELTAAGYGGHLKPWDAFWGQRYAVVLDPDGCGVSLFAPSTPPTPSTPSAPSTPSA
;
A
#
# COMPACT_ATOMS: atom_id res chain seq x y z
N MET A 1 29.25 9.15 -0.92
CA MET A 1 28.29 8.04 -0.79
C MET A 1 26.88 8.61 -0.77
N THR A 2 25.98 8.11 -1.60
CA THR A 2 24.59 8.55 -1.64
C THR A 2 23.73 7.56 -0.86
N PRO A 3 22.95 7.99 0.13
CA PRO A 3 22.01 7.12 0.80
C PRO A 3 20.98 6.55 -0.18
N ARG A 4 20.47 5.39 0.14
CA ARG A 4 19.49 4.67 -0.67
C ARG A 4 18.24 4.39 0.18
N LEU A 5 17.06 4.65 -0.38
CA LEU A 5 15.83 4.26 0.30
C LEU A 5 15.79 2.74 0.44
N ASP A 6 15.68 2.25 1.66
CA ASP A 6 15.78 0.84 1.99
C ASP A 6 14.51 0.29 2.65
N MET A 7 13.81 1.12 3.41
CA MET A 7 12.67 0.68 4.21
C MET A 7 11.63 1.78 4.37
N ILE A 8 10.37 1.40 4.38
CA ILE A 8 9.24 2.24 4.80
C ILE A 8 8.67 1.62 6.06
N GLY A 9 8.60 2.42 7.13
CA GLY A 9 8.10 1.98 8.42
C GLY A 9 6.66 2.44 8.67
N LEU A 10 5.86 1.54 9.23
CA LEU A 10 4.50 1.78 9.69
C LEU A 10 4.49 1.66 11.21
N VAL A 11 3.77 2.54 11.88
CA VAL A 11 3.53 2.42 13.32
C VAL A 11 2.10 1.96 13.53
N THR A 12 1.91 0.96 14.37
CA THR A 12 0.59 0.40 14.63
C THR A 12 0.26 0.34 16.11
N GLY A 13 -1.00 0.61 16.43
CA GLY A 13 -1.54 0.38 17.77
C GLY A 13 -1.96 -1.08 18.02
N ASP A 14 -2.05 -1.89 16.95
CA ASP A 14 -2.44 -3.31 17.02
C ASP A 14 -1.75 -4.09 15.91
N MET A 15 -0.66 -4.76 16.27
CA MET A 15 0.16 -5.51 15.30
C MET A 15 -0.66 -6.58 14.58
N ALA A 16 -1.41 -7.39 15.30
CA ALA A 16 -2.20 -8.47 14.72
C ALA A 16 -3.22 -7.95 13.70
N ALA A 17 -3.93 -6.88 14.03
CA ALA A 17 -4.92 -6.29 13.14
C ALA A 17 -4.26 -5.69 11.89
N SER A 18 -3.15 -4.98 12.06
CA SER A 18 -2.43 -4.37 10.94
C SER A 18 -1.89 -5.44 9.97
N LEU A 19 -1.23 -6.47 10.50
CA LEU A 19 -0.70 -7.55 9.66
C LEU A 19 -1.81 -8.30 8.92
N ALA A 20 -2.96 -8.54 9.56
CA ALA A 20 -4.11 -9.18 8.93
C ALA A 20 -4.63 -8.35 7.74
N PHE A 21 -4.70 -7.04 7.90
CA PHE A 21 -5.10 -6.13 6.81
C PHE A 21 -4.14 -6.20 5.63
N TYR A 22 -2.83 -6.04 5.88
CA TYR A 22 -1.83 -6.02 4.80
C TYR A 22 -1.64 -7.38 4.13
N ARG A 23 -1.89 -8.50 4.82
CA ARG A 23 -1.96 -9.82 4.19
C ARG A 23 -3.10 -9.90 3.16
N ARG A 24 -4.23 -9.28 3.41
CA ARG A 24 -5.33 -9.19 2.44
C ARG A 24 -4.97 -8.41 1.18
N LEU A 25 -3.98 -7.54 1.26
CA LEU A 25 -3.43 -6.81 0.12
C LEU A 25 -2.29 -7.55 -0.58
N GLY A 26 -2.03 -8.79 -0.19
CA GLY A 26 -1.06 -9.65 -0.86
C GLY A 26 0.36 -9.60 -0.29
N LEU A 27 0.59 -8.91 0.83
CA LEU A 27 1.91 -8.96 1.45
C LEU A 27 2.13 -10.31 2.15
N GLU A 28 3.23 -10.95 1.83
CA GLU A 28 3.62 -12.24 2.39
C GLU A 28 4.28 -12.04 3.76
N ILE A 29 3.47 -11.95 4.79
CA ILE A 29 3.93 -11.75 6.16
C ILE A 29 3.95 -13.11 6.86
N PRO A 30 5.10 -13.56 7.42
CA PRO A 30 5.19 -14.88 8.03
C PRO A 30 4.16 -15.09 9.15
N PRO A 31 3.57 -16.28 9.25
CA PRO A 31 2.69 -16.63 10.37
C PRO A 31 3.43 -16.51 11.71
N GLY A 32 2.73 -16.10 12.76
CA GLY A 32 3.33 -15.94 14.09
C GLY A 32 4.04 -14.61 14.31
N SER A 33 4.00 -13.69 13.34
CA SER A 33 4.59 -12.36 13.49
C SER A 33 3.78 -11.45 14.41
N GLU A 34 2.54 -11.79 14.72
CA GLU A 34 1.59 -10.98 15.49
C GLU A 34 2.07 -10.62 16.89
N GLU A 35 2.88 -11.48 17.48
CA GLU A 35 3.42 -11.30 18.84
C GLU A 35 4.74 -10.51 18.87
N GLN A 36 5.27 -10.17 17.70
CA GLN A 36 6.53 -9.45 17.60
C GLN A 36 6.31 -7.94 17.71
N PRO A 37 7.19 -7.22 18.43
CA PRO A 37 7.09 -5.77 18.51
C PRO A 37 7.57 -5.06 17.25
N HIS A 38 8.35 -5.73 16.43
CA HIS A 38 8.86 -5.28 15.14
C HIS A 38 8.74 -6.40 14.12
N VAL A 39 8.13 -6.12 12.98
CA VAL A 39 7.95 -7.07 11.88
C VAL A 39 8.39 -6.40 10.59
N GLU A 40 9.09 -7.11 9.73
CA GLU A 40 9.44 -6.59 8.42
C GLU A 40 9.33 -7.66 7.34
N VAL A 41 9.02 -7.21 6.13
CA VAL A 41 9.03 -8.04 4.93
C VAL A 41 9.83 -7.35 3.85
N THR A 42 10.53 -8.14 3.03
CA THR A 42 11.26 -7.64 1.86
C THR A 42 10.40 -7.87 0.63
N LEU A 43 10.12 -6.79 -0.10
CA LEU A 43 9.37 -6.87 -1.34
C LEU A 43 10.27 -7.30 -2.50
N PRO A 44 9.68 -7.83 -3.59
CA PRO A 44 10.42 -7.99 -4.83
C PRO A 44 11.08 -6.66 -5.23
N GLY A 45 12.38 -6.68 -5.50
CA GLY A 45 13.14 -5.46 -5.76
C GLY A 45 13.96 -4.95 -4.57
N GLY A 46 13.73 -5.50 -3.36
CA GLY A 46 14.58 -5.26 -2.19
C GLY A 46 14.10 -4.21 -1.21
N LEU A 47 13.10 -3.39 -1.56
CA LEU A 47 12.50 -2.46 -0.59
C LEU A 47 11.81 -3.24 0.54
N ARG A 48 12.03 -2.83 1.78
CA ARG A 48 11.39 -3.43 2.94
C ARG A 48 10.19 -2.61 3.40
N ILE A 49 9.18 -3.29 3.90
CA ILE A 49 8.10 -2.70 4.69
C ILE A 49 8.25 -3.22 6.12
N ALA A 50 8.20 -2.34 7.10
CA ALA A 50 8.32 -2.71 8.51
C ALA A 50 7.14 -2.16 9.31
N TRP A 51 6.79 -2.88 10.37
CA TRP A 51 5.80 -2.47 11.37
C TRP A 51 6.46 -2.40 12.73
N ASP A 52 6.26 -1.32 13.43
CA ASP A 52 6.63 -1.17 14.83
C ASP A 52 5.39 -0.90 15.68
N THR A 53 5.34 -1.49 16.85
CA THR A 53 4.32 -1.12 17.82
C THR A 53 4.57 0.30 18.34
N GLU A 54 3.53 0.98 18.79
CA GLU A 54 3.67 2.30 19.42
C GLU A 54 4.61 2.26 20.62
N GLU A 55 4.66 1.13 21.34
CA GLU A 55 5.58 0.94 22.48
C GLU A 55 7.04 0.96 22.02
N VAL A 56 7.36 0.30 20.92
CA VAL A 56 8.72 0.34 20.34
C VAL A 56 9.09 1.77 19.96
N VAL A 57 8.20 2.49 19.30
CA VAL A 57 8.46 3.87 18.90
C VAL A 57 8.68 4.76 20.12
N ARG A 58 7.85 4.65 21.16
CA ARG A 58 8.01 5.42 22.40
C ARG A 58 9.29 5.06 23.16
N SER A 59 9.77 3.83 23.03
CA SER A 59 11.05 3.43 23.63
C SER A 59 12.24 4.15 23.00
N MET A 60 12.14 4.51 21.72
CA MET A 60 13.17 5.24 20.99
C MET A 60 12.98 6.76 21.08
N ASP A 61 11.73 7.19 21.07
CA ASP A 61 11.32 8.58 21.12
C ASP A 61 10.22 8.78 22.18
N PRO A 62 10.59 9.09 23.41
CA PRO A 62 9.62 9.28 24.50
C PRO A 62 8.62 10.42 24.28
N GLU A 63 8.93 11.35 23.38
CA GLU A 63 8.05 12.49 23.05
C GLU A 63 7.08 12.15 21.93
N TRP A 64 7.19 10.96 21.32
CA TRP A 64 6.28 10.58 20.24
C TRP A 64 4.84 10.49 20.72
N THR A 65 3.95 11.12 19.98
CA THR A 65 2.50 11.02 20.18
C THR A 65 1.85 10.49 18.92
N ARG A 66 0.76 9.75 19.08
CA ARG A 66 -0.01 9.25 17.92
C ARG A 66 -0.47 10.42 17.06
N PRO A 67 -0.12 10.41 15.75
CA PRO A 67 -0.57 11.46 14.83
C PRO A 67 -2.10 11.55 14.78
N THR A 68 -2.61 12.77 14.65
CA THR A 68 -4.02 13.06 14.45
C THR A 68 -4.20 13.91 13.19
N GLY A 69 -5.34 13.78 12.53
CA GLY A 69 -5.64 14.49 11.28
C GLY A 69 -5.24 13.71 10.03
N GLY A 70 -5.19 14.40 8.90
CA GLY A 70 -4.86 13.79 7.61
C GLY A 70 -3.41 13.35 7.51
N GLN A 71 -3.18 12.20 6.93
CA GLN A 71 -1.83 11.70 6.70
C GLN A 71 -1.18 12.34 5.47
N ARG A 72 0.14 12.37 5.46
CA ARG A 72 0.94 12.93 4.36
C ARG A 72 1.58 11.87 3.47
N ARG A 73 1.51 10.61 3.87
CA ARG A 73 2.06 9.47 3.12
C ARG A 73 0.99 8.41 3.03
N GLU A 74 0.88 7.82 1.86
CA GLU A 74 -0.15 6.85 1.59
C GLU A 74 0.42 5.73 0.72
N PRO A 75 0.44 4.49 1.20
CA PRO A 75 0.82 3.37 0.36
C PRO A 75 -0.24 3.13 -0.70
N ALA A 76 0.19 2.77 -1.89
CA ALA A 76 -0.68 2.48 -3.02
C ALA A 76 -0.38 1.10 -3.57
N PHE A 77 -1.45 0.30 -3.76
CA PHE A 77 -1.37 -1.05 -4.26
C PHE A 77 -1.94 -1.12 -5.68
N LEU A 78 -1.12 -1.60 -6.61
CA LEU A 78 -1.53 -1.81 -7.99
C LEU A 78 -2.33 -3.11 -8.09
N CYS A 79 -3.56 -3.00 -8.57
CA CYS A 79 -4.41 -4.13 -8.91
C CYS A 79 -4.24 -4.51 -10.39
N ASP A 80 -4.61 -5.74 -10.75
CA ASP A 80 -4.43 -6.24 -12.11
C ASP A 80 -5.41 -5.61 -13.11
N SER A 81 -6.55 -5.12 -12.62
CA SER A 81 -7.59 -4.52 -13.47
C SER A 81 -8.46 -3.54 -12.68
N PRO A 82 -9.20 -2.65 -13.38
CA PRO A 82 -10.21 -1.81 -12.74
C PRO A 82 -11.28 -2.60 -11.99
N ALA A 83 -11.70 -3.76 -12.53
CA ALA A 83 -12.67 -4.63 -11.86
C ALA A 83 -12.12 -5.19 -10.55
N GLU A 84 -10.83 -5.46 -10.47
CA GLU A 84 -10.19 -5.92 -9.24
C GLU A 84 -10.14 -4.82 -8.18
N VAL A 85 -9.96 -3.56 -8.55
CA VAL A 85 -10.07 -2.42 -7.62
C VAL A 85 -11.43 -2.43 -6.93
N ASP A 86 -12.50 -2.56 -7.71
CA ASP A 86 -13.87 -2.60 -7.19
C ASP A 86 -14.08 -3.82 -6.27
N ALA A 87 -13.66 -4.99 -6.72
CA ALA A 87 -13.82 -6.24 -5.97
C ALA A 87 -13.04 -6.22 -4.65
N LEU A 88 -11.82 -5.73 -4.66
CA LEU A 88 -10.99 -5.65 -3.45
C LEU A 88 -11.54 -4.63 -2.46
N TYR A 89 -12.01 -3.47 -2.95
CA TYR A 89 -12.68 -2.48 -2.11
C TYR A 89 -13.91 -3.09 -1.42
N ASP A 90 -14.75 -3.78 -2.17
CA ASP A 90 -15.95 -4.43 -1.63
C ASP A 90 -15.61 -5.52 -0.62
N GLU A 91 -14.60 -6.33 -0.90
CA GLU A 91 -14.12 -7.38 0.01
C GLU A 91 -13.63 -6.79 1.33
N LEU A 92 -12.81 -5.76 1.27
CA LEU A 92 -12.25 -5.13 2.47
C LEU A 92 -13.33 -4.44 3.31
N THR A 93 -14.25 -3.72 2.69
CA THR A 93 -15.35 -3.06 3.42
C THR A 93 -16.33 -4.07 4.00
N ALA A 94 -16.60 -5.17 3.31
CA ALA A 94 -17.42 -6.26 3.82
C ALA A 94 -16.74 -6.97 5.02
N ALA A 95 -15.42 -6.99 5.06
CA ALA A 95 -14.64 -7.52 6.17
C ALA A 95 -14.57 -6.56 7.38
N GLY A 96 -15.17 -5.37 7.28
CA GLY A 96 -15.25 -4.40 8.36
C GLY A 96 -14.23 -3.27 8.32
N TYR A 97 -13.38 -3.22 7.30
CA TYR A 97 -12.44 -2.10 7.14
C TYR A 97 -13.14 -0.85 6.61
N GLY A 98 -12.63 0.31 6.98
CA GLY A 98 -13.22 1.57 6.56
C GLY A 98 -13.03 1.84 5.07
N GLY A 99 -14.11 2.19 4.36
CA GLY A 99 -14.04 2.72 3.01
C GLY A 99 -13.96 4.23 3.07
N HIS A 100 -12.89 4.81 2.58
CA HIS A 100 -12.71 6.26 2.59
C HIS A 100 -13.18 6.91 1.28
N LEU A 101 -12.71 6.39 0.15
CA LEU A 101 -13.15 6.81 -1.17
C LEU A 101 -13.58 5.57 -1.97
N LYS A 102 -14.85 5.54 -2.36
CA LYS A 102 -15.39 4.46 -3.21
C LYS A 102 -14.68 4.46 -4.56
N PRO A 103 -14.58 3.29 -5.24
CA PRO A 103 -13.99 3.23 -6.55
C PRO A 103 -14.60 4.24 -7.53
N TRP A 104 -13.75 4.98 -8.22
CA TRP A 104 -14.16 5.91 -9.27
C TRP A 104 -13.12 5.96 -10.38
N ASP A 105 -13.53 6.46 -11.54
CA ASP A 105 -12.61 6.70 -12.64
C ASP A 105 -11.99 8.07 -12.48
N ALA A 106 -10.74 8.09 -12.05
CA ALA A 106 -10.01 9.31 -11.78
C ALA A 106 -9.58 9.99 -13.09
N PHE A 107 -9.54 11.34 -13.08
CA PHE A 107 -9.23 12.11 -14.26
C PHE A 107 -7.83 11.84 -14.83
N TRP A 108 -6.93 11.27 -14.04
CA TRP A 108 -5.57 10.92 -14.47
C TRP A 108 -5.47 9.52 -15.11
N GLY A 109 -6.58 8.88 -15.44
CA GLY A 109 -6.60 7.63 -16.22
C GLY A 109 -6.47 6.36 -15.42
N GLN A 110 -6.92 6.35 -14.18
CA GLN A 110 -6.91 5.17 -13.30
C GLN A 110 -8.28 4.95 -12.66
N ARG A 111 -8.63 3.68 -12.48
CA ARG A 111 -9.66 3.29 -11.50
C ARG A 111 -9.00 3.33 -10.14
N TYR A 112 -9.59 4.07 -9.21
CA TYR A 112 -8.96 4.42 -7.94
C TYR A 112 -9.93 4.25 -6.78
N ALA A 113 -9.44 3.81 -5.64
CA ALA A 113 -10.21 3.74 -4.40
C ALA A 113 -9.27 3.93 -3.21
N VAL A 114 -9.81 4.32 -2.06
CA VAL A 114 -9.04 4.42 -0.82
C VAL A 114 -9.79 3.70 0.29
N VAL A 115 -9.10 2.79 0.95
CA VAL A 115 -9.56 2.10 2.15
C VAL A 115 -8.74 2.55 3.36
N LEU A 116 -9.24 2.32 4.56
CA LEU A 116 -8.51 2.62 5.78
C LEU A 116 -7.95 1.33 6.38
N ASP A 117 -6.68 1.37 6.76
CA ASP A 117 -6.12 0.28 7.54
C ASP A 117 -6.64 0.33 9.00
N PRO A 118 -6.34 -0.67 9.86
CA PRO A 118 -6.84 -0.68 11.24
C PRO A 118 -6.41 0.51 12.09
N ASP A 119 -5.35 1.21 11.72
CA ASP A 119 -4.89 2.42 12.42
C ASP A 119 -5.54 3.70 11.85
N GLY A 120 -6.45 3.57 10.88
CA GLY A 120 -7.12 4.69 10.25
C GLY A 120 -6.32 5.36 9.13
N CYS A 121 -5.23 4.74 8.70
CA CYS A 121 -4.41 5.24 7.61
C CYS A 121 -5.01 4.88 6.26
N GLY A 122 -5.05 5.84 5.34
CA GLY A 122 -5.50 5.59 3.97
C GLY A 122 -4.52 4.72 3.19
N VAL A 123 -5.08 3.80 2.44
CA VAL A 123 -4.36 2.92 1.53
C VAL A 123 -5.06 2.98 0.18
N SER A 124 -4.32 3.35 -0.86
CA SER A 124 -4.86 3.46 -2.21
C SER A 124 -4.85 2.11 -2.92
N LEU A 125 -5.92 1.86 -3.65
CA LEU A 125 -6.06 0.74 -4.58
C LEU A 125 -6.24 1.34 -5.97
N PHE A 126 -5.48 0.88 -6.97
CA PHE A 126 -5.60 1.48 -8.28
C PHE A 126 -5.23 0.50 -9.40
N ALA A 127 -5.75 0.78 -10.59
CA ALA A 127 -5.35 0.13 -11.82
C ALA A 127 -5.53 1.12 -12.98
N PRO A 128 -4.73 1.03 -14.06
CA PRO A 128 -5.00 1.82 -15.26
C PRO A 128 -6.41 1.57 -15.78
N SER A 129 -7.14 2.63 -16.14
CA SER A 129 -8.52 2.52 -16.65
C SER A 129 -8.60 1.81 -18.00
N THR A 130 -7.55 1.91 -18.79
CA THR A 130 -7.35 1.15 -20.01
C THR A 130 -6.10 0.29 -19.86
N PRO A 131 -6.11 -1.00 -20.31
CA PRO A 131 -4.88 -1.76 -20.33
C PRO A 131 -3.85 -0.99 -21.16
N PRO A 132 -2.57 -0.98 -20.75
CA PRO A 132 -1.53 -0.32 -21.54
C PRO A 132 -1.54 -0.93 -22.92
N THR A 133 -1.72 -0.07 -23.93
CA THR A 133 -1.57 -0.50 -25.31
C THR A 133 -0.15 -1.03 -25.47
N PRO A 134 0.05 -2.29 -25.93
CA PRO A 134 1.40 -2.74 -26.19
C PRO A 134 2.02 -1.72 -27.14
N SER A 135 3.12 -1.08 -26.70
CA SER A 135 3.84 -0.17 -27.54
C SER A 135 4.32 -0.95 -28.75
N THR A 136 3.67 -0.73 -29.89
CA THR A 136 4.19 -1.19 -31.17
C THR A 136 5.54 -0.54 -31.32
N PRO A 137 6.65 -1.31 -31.46
CA PRO A 137 7.91 -0.67 -31.75
C PRO A 137 7.68 0.16 -33.03
N SER A 138 7.95 1.46 -32.93
CA SER A 138 7.90 2.33 -34.11
C SER A 138 8.77 1.68 -35.18
N ALA A 139 8.14 1.38 -36.31
CA ALA A 139 8.88 0.85 -37.46
C ALA A 139 10.08 1.76 -37.72
N PRO A 140 11.30 1.20 -37.89
CA PRO A 140 12.44 2.05 -38.18
C PRO A 140 12.09 2.84 -39.45
N SER A 141 12.17 4.16 -39.36
CA SER A 141 12.01 5.02 -40.53
C SER A 141 13.05 4.58 -41.53
N THR A 142 12.58 4.00 -42.66
CA THR A 142 13.44 3.71 -43.78
C THR A 142 14.03 5.04 -44.25
N PRO A 143 15.35 5.19 -44.30
CA PRO A 143 15.90 6.37 -44.90
C PRO A 143 15.45 6.39 -46.37
N SER A 144 14.78 7.44 -46.75
CA SER A 144 14.50 7.67 -48.15
C SER A 144 15.81 7.85 -48.93
N ALA A 145 16.01 7.00 -49.90
CA ALA A 145 17.16 7.08 -50.79
C ALA A 145 17.18 8.41 -51.58
#